data_7de713ee5ae5968ddd777af5b7b93297
#
_entry.id   7de713ee5ae5968ddd777af5b7b93297
#
_cell.length_a   1.000
_cell.length_b   1.000
_cell.length_c   1.000
_cell.angle_alpha   90.00
_cell.angle_beta   90.00
_cell.angle_gamma   90.00
#
_symmetry.space_group_name_H-M   'P 1'
#
loop_
_entity.id
_entity.type
_entity.pdbx_description
1 polymer ?
#
loop_
_entity_poly.entity_id
_entity_poly.type
_entity_poly.pdbx_seq_one_letter_code
_entity_poly.pdbx_strand_id
1 'polypeptide(L)'
;LVLFISEVVPIDITALGTMVAVILLEPWTGVGPTDGVSGFASTATVTVLAMFILSEGIRRTGVLRRLGNQIVRWAKGSFYKQYGALIGLSGTTAGLINNTPVVAMMIPMAVNLARKSKLSPSKLLMPISFASMLGGMLTLIGTSTSILASDVSARLLGHPFSMFEFTALGAIVLVTGWAYLMVVGHRLLPERIKPEEDLTEEFEMSGYLTEVVVTEDSPLVGYTAREALEQLAIDVDVVQMIREGTAFPAPLGPKQFRPGDILMLRTTRPALMQIMEGQKLEPIAH
;
A
#
# COMPACT_ATOMS: atom_id res chain seq x y z
N LEU A 1 12.47 -18.51 -17.70
CA LEU A 1 12.91 -17.11 -17.81
C LEU A 1 11.94 -16.26 -18.63
N VAL A 2 11.54 -16.70 -19.83
CA VAL A 2 10.60 -15.91 -20.70
C VAL A 2 9.31 -15.59 -19.97
N LEU A 3 8.68 -16.55 -19.27
CA LEU A 3 7.45 -16.35 -18.51
C LEU A 3 7.63 -15.38 -17.32
N PHE A 4 8.80 -15.40 -16.67
CA PHE A 4 9.13 -14.47 -15.59
C PHE A 4 9.35 -13.03 -16.08
N ILE A 5 9.89 -12.86 -17.30
CA ILE A 5 10.17 -11.54 -17.89
C ILE A 5 8.92 -10.94 -18.53
N SER A 6 8.06 -11.77 -19.13
CA SER A 6 6.85 -11.30 -19.81
C SER A 6 5.70 -10.93 -18.89
N GLU A 7 5.75 -11.40 -17.63
CA GLU A 7 4.70 -11.19 -16.59
C GLU A 7 3.27 -11.52 -17.05
N VAL A 8 3.13 -12.33 -18.12
CA VAL A 8 1.82 -12.75 -18.66
C VAL A 8 1.06 -13.62 -17.66
N VAL A 9 1.82 -14.36 -16.84
CA VAL A 9 1.29 -15.22 -15.77
C VAL A 9 1.87 -14.74 -14.45
N PRO A 10 1.08 -14.69 -13.35
CA PRO A 10 1.58 -14.35 -12.02
C PRO A 10 2.82 -15.17 -11.64
N ILE A 11 3.76 -14.53 -10.95
CA ILE A 11 5.09 -15.10 -10.63
C ILE A 11 4.96 -16.40 -9.82
N ASP A 12 4.02 -16.48 -8.90
CA ASP A 12 3.73 -17.64 -8.08
C ASP A 12 3.24 -18.85 -8.91
N ILE A 13 2.34 -18.62 -9.87
CA ILE A 13 1.87 -19.66 -10.80
C ILE A 13 3.00 -20.11 -11.72
N THR A 14 3.82 -19.17 -12.20
CA THR A 14 4.99 -19.48 -13.03
C THR A 14 6.01 -20.32 -12.25
N ALA A 15 6.26 -20.00 -10.98
CA ALA A 15 7.17 -20.75 -10.12
C ALA A 15 6.66 -22.18 -9.86
N LEU A 16 5.37 -22.32 -9.48
CA LEU A 16 4.74 -23.63 -9.27
C LEU A 16 4.71 -24.45 -10.57
N GLY A 17 4.36 -23.83 -11.69
CA GLY A 17 4.37 -24.49 -13.00
C GLY A 17 5.78 -24.96 -13.41
N THR A 18 6.81 -24.16 -13.13
CA THR A 18 8.20 -24.55 -13.38
C THR A 18 8.61 -25.75 -12.50
N MET A 19 8.25 -25.74 -11.21
CA MET A 19 8.48 -26.84 -10.30
C MET A 19 7.85 -28.14 -10.81
N VAL A 20 6.57 -28.09 -11.17
CA VAL A 20 5.85 -29.25 -11.73
C VAL A 20 6.49 -29.74 -13.03
N ALA A 21 6.86 -28.81 -13.93
CA ALA A 21 7.54 -29.17 -15.18
C ALA A 21 8.88 -29.87 -14.93
N VAL A 22 9.67 -29.41 -13.97
CA VAL A 22 10.96 -30.03 -13.60
C VAL A 22 10.75 -31.43 -13.05
N ILE A 23 9.75 -31.65 -12.22
CA ILE A 23 9.39 -32.98 -11.67
C ILE A 23 8.92 -33.90 -12.80
N LEU A 24 8.05 -33.45 -13.70
CA LEU A 24 7.54 -34.25 -14.82
C LEU A 24 8.65 -34.64 -15.82
N LEU A 25 9.69 -33.83 -15.91
CA LEU A 25 10.85 -34.07 -16.73
C LEU A 25 11.98 -34.77 -15.95
N GLU A 26 11.68 -35.48 -14.88
CA GLU A 26 12.63 -36.23 -14.03
C GLU A 26 13.70 -37.01 -14.82
N PRO A 27 13.36 -37.73 -15.93
CA PRO A 27 14.36 -38.47 -16.70
C PRO A 27 15.47 -37.61 -17.28
N TRP A 28 15.21 -36.31 -17.47
CA TRP A 28 16.19 -35.34 -18.01
C TRP A 28 16.77 -34.42 -16.96
N THR A 29 15.99 -34.10 -15.95
CA THR A 29 16.38 -33.14 -14.89
C THR A 29 17.07 -33.84 -13.72
N GLY A 30 16.79 -35.13 -13.51
CA GLY A 30 17.25 -35.89 -12.35
C GLY A 30 16.54 -35.50 -11.04
N VAL A 31 15.51 -34.65 -11.11
CA VAL A 31 14.77 -34.14 -9.94
C VAL A 31 13.49 -34.93 -9.75
N GLY A 32 13.48 -35.84 -8.78
CA GLY A 32 12.30 -36.64 -8.44
C GLY A 32 11.24 -35.82 -7.68
N PRO A 33 10.02 -36.37 -7.51
CA PRO A 33 8.93 -35.68 -6.81
C PRO A 33 9.29 -35.21 -5.39
N THR A 34 10.03 -36.03 -4.64
CA THR A 34 10.45 -35.69 -3.27
C THR A 34 11.40 -34.50 -3.25
N ASP A 35 12.38 -34.48 -4.17
CA ASP A 35 13.35 -33.39 -4.27
C ASP A 35 12.69 -32.12 -4.79
N GLY A 36 11.79 -32.24 -5.77
CA GLY A 36 11.07 -31.12 -6.33
C GLY A 36 10.23 -30.35 -5.32
N VAL A 37 9.59 -31.04 -4.36
CA VAL A 37 8.78 -30.40 -3.29
C VAL A 37 9.58 -30.12 -2.02
N SER A 38 10.81 -30.60 -1.87
CA SER A 38 11.63 -30.43 -0.67
C SER A 38 11.85 -28.97 -0.28
N GLY A 39 11.82 -28.05 -1.26
CA GLY A 39 11.94 -26.62 -1.04
C GLY A 39 10.87 -26.04 -0.10
N PHE A 40 9.67 -26.60 -0.06
CA PHE A 40 8.60 -26.15 0.86
C PHE A 40 8.92 -26.44 2.33
N ALA A 41 9.70 -27.47 2.60
CA ALA A 41 10.13 -27.86 3.94
C ALA A 41 11.55 -27.36 4.28
N SER A 42 12.15 -26.56 3.41
CA SER A 42 13.50 -26.03 3.67
C SER A 42 13.49 -25.06 4.85
N THR A 43 14.60 -25.02 5.58
CA THR A 43 14.81 -24.07 6.69
C THR A 43 14.59 -22.63 6.24
N ALA A 44 15.03 -22.29 5.02
CA ALA A 44 14.84 -20.96 4.43
C ALA A 44 13.34 -20.61 4.29
N THR A 45 12.54 -21.52 3.71
CA THR A 45 11.09 -21.28 3.51
C THR A 45 10.36 -21.10 4.84
N VAL A 46 10.64 -21.98 5.82
CA VAL A 46 10.03 -21.89 7.15
C VAL A 46 10.44 -20.60 7.86
N THR A 47 11.70 -20.20 7.75
CA THR A 47 12.20 -18.94 8.34
C THR A 47 11.54 -17.72 7.71
N VAL A 48 11.41 -17.68 6.37
CA VAL A 48 10.72 -16.60 5.67
C VAL A 48 9.25 -16.50 6.08
N LEU A 49 8.55 -17.65 6.21
CA LEU A 49 7.17 -17.68 6.68
C LEU A 49 7.05 -17.13 8.11
N ALA A 50 7.91 -17.58 9.02
CA ALA A 50 7.93 -17.09 10.40
C ALA A 50 8.21 -15.58 10.46
N MET A 51 9.11 -15.09 9.60
CA MET A 51 9.45 -13.68 9.49
C MET A 51 8.27 -12.85 8.99
N PHE A 52 7.47 -13.33 8.03
CA PHE A 52 6.26 -12.65 7.61
C PHE A 52 5.22 -12.55 8.72
N ILE A 53 5.03 -13.62 9.50
CA ILE A 53 4.12 -13.64 10.66
C ILE A 53 4.58 -12.62 11.70
N LEU A 54 5.88 -12.59 12.04
CA LEU A 54 6.45 -11.63 12.97
C LEU A 54 6.30 -10.19 12.49
N SER A 55 6.61 -9.95 11.22
CA SER A 55 6.49 -8.62 10.59
C SER A 55 5.05 -8.11 10.62
N GLU A 56 4.06 -8.98 10.35
CA GLU A 56 2.65 -8.63 10.47
C GLU A 56 2.25 -8.33 11.92
N GLY A 57 2.76 -9.09 12.88
CA GLY A 57 2.59 -8.81 14.30
C GLY A 57 3.10 -7.41 14.67
N ILE A 58 4.32 -7.06 14.27
CA ILE A 58 4.92 -5.74 14.51
C ILE A 58 4.10 -4.64 13.82
N ARG A 59 3.65 -4.86 12.60
CA ARG A 59 2.80 -3.92 11.86
C ARG A 59 1.51 -3.62 12.62
N ARG A 60 0.85 -4.64 13.16
CA ARG A 60 -0.40 -4.49 13.95
C ARG A 60 -0.21 -3.73 15.25
N THR A 61 0.95 -3.82 15.90
CA THR A 61 1.23 -3.06 17.12
C THR A 61 1.35 -1.56 16.89
N GLY A 62 1.62 -1.11 15.66
CA GLY A 62 1.81 0.29 15.30
C GLY A 62 3.05 0.94 15.92
N VAL A 63 3.98 0.17 16.46
CA VAL A 63 5.21 0.67 17.09
C VAL A 63 6.02 1.52 16.12
N LEU A 64 6.23 1.06 14.89
CA LEU A 64 6.98 1.80 13.88
C LEU A 64 6.29 3.13 13.51
N ARG A 65 4.97 3.15 13.47
CA ARG A 65 4.21 4.38 13.25
C ARG A 65 4.40 5.39 14.39
N ARG A 66 4.43 4.90 15.64
CA ARG A 66 4.71 5.76 16.81
C ARG A 66 6.13 6.32 16.76
N LEU A 67 7.13 5.48 16.48
CA LEU A 67 8.53 5.87 16.32
C LEU A 67 8.69 6.90 15.19
N GLY A 68 8.13 6.66 14.03
CA GLY A 68 8.18 7.58 12.90
C GLY A 68 7.56 8.94 13.21
N ASN A 69 6.39 8.96 13.85
CA ASN A 69 5.75 10.21 14.27
C ASN A 69 6.58 10.97 15.33
N GLN A 70 7.28 10.26 16.19
CA GLN A 70 8.15 10.87 17.21
C GLN A 70 9.39 11.49 16.59
N ILE A 71 10.01 10.78 15.63
CA ILE A 71 11.20 11.26 14.89
C ILE A 71 10.85 12.47 14.04
N VAL A 72 9.72 12.45 13.32
CA VAL A 72 9.24 13.59 12.53
C VAL A 72 8.95 14.80 13.43
N ARG A 73 8.43 14.58 14.64
CA ARG A 73 8.25 15.65 15.66
C ARG A 73 9.58 16.21 16.18
N TRP A 74 10.58 15.37 16.40
CA TRP A 74 11.92 15.79 16.83
C TRP A 74 12.64 16.60 15.76
N ALA A 75 12.47 16.27 14.51
CA ALA A 75 13.05 16.96 13.35
C ALA A 75 12.30 18.26 12.98
N LYS A 76 11.55 18.89 13.93
CA LYS A 76 10.75 20.09 13.70
C LYS A 76 11.51 21.17 12.94
N GLY A 77 10.86 21.75 11.92
CA GLY A 77 11.24 22.99 11.25
C GLY A 77 12.11 22.86 10.00
N SER A 78 12.72 21.69 9.71
CA SER A 78 13.54 21.52 8.51
C SER A 78 13.11 20.27 7.73
N PHE A 79 12.70 20.46 6.48
CA PHE A 79 12.38 19.37 5.56
C PHE A 79 13.52 18.35 5.47
N TYR A 80 14.76 18.81 5.29
CA TYR A 80 15.91 17.91 5.15
C TYR A 80 16.15 17.03 6.38
N LYS A 81 15.91 17.56 7.61
CA LYS A 81 16.01 16.77 8.83
C LYS A 81 14.92 15.68 8.88
N GLN A 82 13.68 16.05 8.54
CA GLN A 82 12.56 15.10 8.51
C GLN A 82 12.75 14.05 7.41
N TYR A 83 13.21 14.47 6.24
CA TYR A 83 13.52 13.60 5.11
C TYR A 83 14.62 12.59 5.47
N GLY A 84 15.75 13.08 5.99
CA GLY A 84 16.87 12.23 6.41
C GLY A 84 16.52 11.27 7.54
N ALA A 85 15.73 11.75 8.51
CA ALA A 85 15.25 10.92 9.61
C ALA A 85 14.31 9.82 9.15
N LEU A 86 13.42 10.12 8.19
CA LEU A 86 12.47 9.16 7.63
C LEU A 86 13.19 8.07 6.82
N ILE A 87 14.16 8.46 5.97
CA ILE A 87 14.99 7.53 5.20
C ILE A 87 15.86 6.69 6.15
N GLY A 88 16.51 7.32 7.13
CA GLY A 88 17.34 6.62 8.11
C GLY A 88 16.54 5.61 8.93
N LEU A 89 15.35 5.99 9.39
CA LEU A 89 14.44 5.09 10.09
C LEU A 89 14.02 3.91 9.20
N SER A 90 13.66 4.18 7.95
CA SER A 90 13.28 3.13 7.01
C SER A 90 14.42 2.12 6.81
N GLY A 91 15.64 2.60 6.57
CA GLY A 91 16.81 1.74 6.38
C GLY A 91 17.15 0.93 7.62
N THR A 92 17.22 1.56 8.79
CA THR A 92 17.62 0.85 10.03
C THR A 92 16.56 -0.18 10.45
N THR A 93 15.28 0.15 10.33
CA THR A 93 14.20 -0.79 10.69
C THR A 93 14.10 -1.95 9.71
N ALA A 94 14.37 -1.74 8.43
CA ALA A 94 14.36 -2.80 7.41
C ALA A 94 15.50 -3.81 7.60
N GLY A 95 16.54 -3.45 8.34
CA GLY A 95 17.56 -4.41 8.75
C GLY A 95 17.11 -5.44 9.78
N LEU A 96 16.04 -5.15 10.54
CA LEU A 96 15.50 -6.01 11.60
C LEU A 96 14.17 -6.64 11.23
N ILE A 97 13.46 -6.02 10.28
CA ILE A 97 12.14 -6.43 9.81
C ILE A 97 12.18 -6.41 8.29
N ASN A 98 11.47 -7.31 7.62
CA ASN A 98 11.42 -7.31 6.17
C ASN A 98 11.09 -5.90 5.61
N ASN A 99 11.76 -5.53 4.51
CA ASN A 99 11.64 -4.22 3.87
C ASN A 99 10.21 -3.86 3.45
N THR A 100 9.42 -4.82 2.94
CA THR A 100 8.06 -4.57 2.42
C THR A 100 7.10 -4.00 3.48
N PRO A 101 6.93 -4.62 4.67
CA PRO A 101 6.14 -4.03 5.75
C PRO A 101 6.64 -2.66 6.20
N VAL A 102 7.96 -2.46 6.24
CA VAL A 102 8.56 -1.16 6.65
C VAL A 102 8.13 -0.07 5.68
N VAL A 103 8.29 -0.28 4.36
CA VAL A 103 7.87 0.69 3.35
C VAL A 103 6.38 0.98 3.46
N ALA A 104 5.54 -0.05 3.54
CA ALA A 104 4.08 0.10 3.66
C ALA A 104 3.68 0.97 4.87
N MET A 105 4.35 0.82 6.02
CA MET A 105 4.09 1.63 7.20
C MET A 105 4.61 3.07 7.08
N MET A 106 5.64 3.31 6.27
CA MET A 106 6.20 4.65 6.06
C MET A 106 5.43 5.48 5.03
N ILE A 107 4.63 4.86 4.15
CA ILE A 107 3.84 5.56 3.12
C ILE A 107 2.98 6.70 3.71
N PRO A 108 2.14 6.50 4.73
CA PRO A 108 1.30 7.59 5.27
C PRO A 108 2.12 8.76 5.82
N MET A 109 3.28 8.47 6.41
CA MET A 109 4.18 9.50 6.96
C MET A 109 4.85 10.28 5.85
N ALA A 110 5.31 9.60 4.80
CA ALA A 110 5.91 10.22 3.61
C ALA A 110 4.91 11.14 2.91
N VAL A 111 3.70 10.67 2.70
CA VAL A 111 2.61 11.44 2.08
C VAL A 111 2.27 12.67 2.92
N ASN A 112 2.14 12.52 4.24
CA ASN A 112 1.86 13.64 5.13
C ASN A 112 3.01 14.68 5.12
N LEU A 113 4.27 14.23 5.09
CA LEU A 113 5.42 15.14 4.98
C LEU A 113 5.45 15.83 3.62
N ALA A 114 5.17 15.13 2.53
CA ALA A 114 5.10 15.69 1.19
C ALA A 114 4.05 16.81 1.11
N ARG A 115 2.84 16.57 1.61
CA ARG A 115 1.76 17.58 1.69
C ARG A 115 2.19 18.83 2.46
N LYS A 116 2.75 18.64 3.67
CA LYS A 116 3.21 19.76 4.51
C LYS A 116 4.32 20.59 3.86
N SER A 117 5.15 19.95 3.06
CA SER A 117 6.30 20.57 2.41
C SER A 117 5.99 21.04 0.98
N LYS A 118 4.75 20.84 0.50
CA LYS A 118 4.32 21.13 -0.88
C LYS A 118 5.24 20.47 -1.93
N LEU A 119 5.65 19.25 -1.67
CA LEU A 119 6.51 18.43 -2.53
C LEU A 119 5.74 17.23 -3.07
N SER A 120 6.18 16.75 -4.23
CA SER A 120 5.65 15.49 -4.79
C SER A 120 5.90 14.31 -3.84
N PRO A 121 4.89 13.48 -3.53
CA PRO A 121 5.05 12.24 -2.78
C PRO A 121 6.11 11.31 -3.35
N SER A 122 6.30 11.31 -4.68
CA SER A 122 7.33 10.51 -5.37
C SER A 122 8.74 10.77 -4.85
N LYS A 123 9.05 12.04 -4.49
CA LYS A 123 10.36 12.45 -3.94
C LYS A 123 10.65 11.91 -2.55
N LEU A 124 9.64 11.39 -1.87
CA LEU A 124 9.78 10.82 -0.52
C LEU A 124 9.65 9.29 -0.55
N LEU A 125 8.70 8.77 -1.31
CA LEU A 125 8.40 7.34 -1.34
C LEU A 125 9.53 6.52 -1.98
N MET A 126 10.12 6.99 -3.09
CA MET A 126 11.24 6.29 -3.72
C MET A 126 12.48 6.19 -2.82
N PRO A 127 12.97 7.27 -2.19
CA PRO A 127 14.09 7.17 -1.26
C PRO A 127 13.83 6.28 -0.04
N ILE A 128 12.62 6.27 0.49
CA ILE A 128 12.23 5.37 1.58
C ILE A 128 12.35 3.91 1.13
N SER A 129 11.86 3.60 -0.08
CA SER A 129 11.97 2.27 -0.66
C SER A 129 13.43 1.86 -0.86
N PHE A 130 14.26 2.70 -1.46
CA PHE A 130 15.68 2.41 -1.63
C PHE A 130 16.41 2.24 -0.29
N ALA A 131 16.17 3.12 0.66
CA ALA A 131 16.78 3.01 2.00
C ALA A 131 16.37 1.71 2.72
N SER A 132 15.12 1.31 2.57
CA SER A 132 14.62 0.04 3.10
C SER A 132 15.34 -1.16 2.45
N MET A 133 15.54 -1.13 1.13
CA MET A 133 16.28 -2.19 0.43
C MET A 133 17.75 -2.26 0.90
N LEU A 134 18.42 -1.12 1.01
CA LEU A 134 19.79 -1.04 1.52
C LEU A 134 19.87 -1.51 2.98
N GLY A 135 18.89 -1.13 3.80
CA GLY A 135 18.79 -1.56 5.19
C GLY A 135 18.54 -3.05 5.34
N GLY A 136 17.80 -3.66 4.42
CA GLY A 136 17.59 -5.10 4.38
C GLY A 136 18.88 -5.92 4.27
N MET A 137 19.98 -5.31 3.83
CA MET A 137 21.30 -5.93 3.76
C MET A 137 22.05 -5.94 5.11
N LEU A 138 21.52 -5.30 6.16
CA LEU A 138 22.19 -5.24 7.47
C LEU A 138 22.24 -6.59 8.18
N THR A 139 21.21 -7.39 8.04
CA THR A 139 21.11 -8.68 8.73
C THR A 139 20.61 -9.77 7.80
N LEU A 140 20.78 -11.01 8.24
CA LEU A 140 20.32 -12.19 7.51
C LEU A 140 18.80 -12.18 7.29
N ILE A 141 18.02 -11.65 8.23
CA ILE A 141 16.55 -11.64 8.20
C ILE A 141 15.95 -10.40 7.52
N GLY A 142 16.75 -9.39 7.18
CA GLY A 142 16.28 -8.17 6.54
C GLY A 142 15.72 -8.39 5.14
N THR A 143 16.20 -9.42 4.43
CA THR A 143 15.69 -9.83 3.12
C THR A 143 15.65 -11.34 2.97
N SER A 144 14.60 -11.85 2.30
CA SER A 144 14.46 -13.28 2.00
C SER A 144 15.61 -13.82 1.13
N THR A 145 16.20 -12.98 0.31
CA THR A 145 17.37 -13.35 -0.54
C THR A 145 18.58 -13.76 0.30
N SER A 146 18.86 -13.04 1.39
CA SER A 146 19.97 -13.38 2.29
C SER A 146 19.74 -14.72 3.00
N ILE A 147 18.51 -15.00 3.41
CA ILE A 147 18.13 -16.27 4.03
C ILE A 147 18.33 -17.43 3.03
N LEU A 148 17.89 -17.26 1.79
CA LEU A 148 18.07 -18.24 0.73
C LEU A 148 19.57 -18.45 0.43
N ALA A 149 20.35 -17.38 0.33
CA ALA A 149 21.79 -17.47 0.13
C ALA A 149 22.49 -18.24 1.25
N SER A 150 22.07 -18.03 2.51
CA SER A 150 22.56 -18.78 3.67
C SER A 150 22.22 -20.27 3.59
N ASP A 151 20.99 -20.64 3.20
CA ASP A 151 20.56 -22.02 3.04
C ASP A 151 21.37 -22.74 1.94
N VAL A 152 21.57 -22.05 0.79
CA VAL A 152 22.40 -22.58 -0.31
C VAL A 152 23.86 -22.73 0.12
N SER A 153 24.42 -21.74 0.81
CA SER A 153 25.79 -21.80 1.34
C SER A 153 25.96 -22.93 2.36
N ALA A 154 24.98 -23.14 3.23
CA ALA A 154 24.98 -24.25 4.18
C ALA A 154 25.01 -25.61 3.48
N ARG A 155 24.24 -25.77 2.40
CA ARG A 155 24.16 -27.04 1.63
C ARG A 155 25.40 -27.30 0.79
N LEU A 156 25.96 -26.28 0.11
CA LEU A 156 27.04 -26.44 -0.83
C LEU A 156 28.42 -26.31 -0.19
N LEU A 157 28.57 -25.43 0.80
CA LEU A 157 29.84 -25.09 1.42
C LEU A 157 29.94 -25.51 2.88
N GLY A 158 28.86 -26.02 3.48
CA GLY A 158 28.80 -26.37 4.89
C GLY A 158 28.87 -25.15 5.83
N HIS A 159 28.68 -23.94 5.31
CA HIS A 159 28.80 -22.69 6.06
C HIS A 159 27.51 -21.86 5.98
N PRO A 160 26.59 -22.01 6.97
CA PRO A 160 25.45 -21.11 7.08
C PRO A 160 25.91 -19.75 7.60
N PHE A 161 25.38 -18.67 7.03
CA PHE A 161 25.70 -17.32 7.51
C PHE A 161 25.05 -17.03 8.85
N SER A 162 25.77 -16.35 9.73
CA SER A 162 25.22 -15.86 11.01
C SER A 162 24.33 -14.63 10.79
N MET A 163 23.47 -14.32 11.78
CA MET A 163 22.49 -13.22 11.69
C MET A 163 23.12 -11.87 11.35
N PHE A 164 24.30 -11.58 11.89
CA PHE A 164 24.98 -10.28 11.78
C PHE A 164 26.24 -10.30 10.90
N GLU A 165 26.48 -11.37 10.16
CA GLU A 165 27.67 -11.50 9.33
C GLU A 165 27.74 -10.44 8.20
N PHE A 166 26.58 -10.05 7.70
CA PHE A 166 26.46 -9.00 6.69
C PHE A 166 26.49 -7.57 7.25
N THR A 167 26.41 -7.40 8.58
CA THR A 167 26.18 -6.07 9.20
C THR A 167 27.28 -5.07 8.90
N ALA A 168 28.54 -5.47 8.92
CA ALA A 168 29.65 -4.54 8.66
C ALA A 168 29.59 -3.97 7.23
N LEU A 169 29.42 -4.83 6.23
CA LEU A 169 29.27 -4.40 4.83
C LEU A 169 27.94 -3.69 4.61
N GLY A 170 26.85 -4.22 5.14
CA GLY A 170 25.53 -3.62 5.05
C GLY A 170 25.44 -2.23 5.68
N ALA A 171 26.14 -1.99 6.79
CA ALA A 171 26.22 -0.67 7.39
C ALA A 171 26.93 0.36 6.51
N ILE A 172 28.04 -0.03 5.88
CA ILE A 172 28.75 0.83 4.91
C ILE A 172 27.83 1.17 3.75
N VAL A 173 27.18 0.17 3.18
CA VAL A 173 26.23 0.35 2.06
C VAL A 173 25.06 1.23 2.45
N LEU A 174 24.46 1.01 3.64
CA LEU A 174 23.34 1.82 4.14
C LEU A 174 23.75 3.27 4.36
N VAL A 175 24.88 3.53 5.01
CA VAL A 175 25.37 4.90 5.29
C VAL A 175 25.71 5.62 3.99
N THR A 176 26.41 4.97 3.08
CA THR A 176 26.75 5.54 1.78
C THR A 176 25.51 5.82 0.95
N GLY A 177 24.57 4.86 0.89
CA GLY A 177 23.30 5.03 0.20
C GLY A 177 22.42 6.09 0.82
N TRP A 178 22.37 6.17 2.15
CA TRP A 178 21.67 7.24 2.86
C TRP A 178 22.25 8.63 2.53
N ALA A 179 23.57 8.78 2.57
CA ALA A 179 24.24 10.02 2.19
C ALA A 179 23.99 10.39 0.73
N TYR A 180 24.03 9.41 -0.19
CA TYR A 180 23.69 9.60 -1.59
C TYR A 180 22.25 10.08 -1.77
N LEU A 181 21.29 9.43 -1.13
CA LEU A 181 19.88 9.81 -1.19
C LEU A 181 19.63 11.20 -0.63
N MET A 182 20.36 11.61 0.42
CA MET A 182 20.27 12.94 0.99
C MET A 182 20.82 14.04 0.05
N VAL A 183 21.94 13.79 -0.61
CA VAL A 183 22.64 14.81 -1.40
C VAL A 183 22.16 14.83 -2.86
N VAL A 184 22.03 13.67 -3.47
CA VAL A 184 21.80 13.50 -4.90
C VAL A 184 20.37 13.05 -5.17
N GLY A 185 19.86 12.12 -4.38
CA GLY A 185 18.58 11.45 -4.64
C GLY A 185 17.43 12.43 -4.80
N HIS A 186 17.27 13.39 -3.88
CA HIS A 186 16.14 14.32 -3.93
C HIS A 186 16.15 15.25 -5.17
N ARG A 187 17.34 15.45 -5.80
CA ARG A 187 17.48 16.28 -7.02
C ARG A 187 17.22 15.48 -8.29
N LEU A 188 17.59 14.21 -8.32
CA LEU A 188 17.45 13.35 -9.51
C LEU A 188 16.05 12.74 -9.64
N LEU A 189 15.31 12.64 -8.54
CA LEU A 189 13.99 12.02 -8.56
C LEU A 189 12.96 12.91 -9.26
N PRO A 190 12.28 12.40 -10.30
CA PRO A 190 11.26 13.16 -11.01
C PRO A 190 10.01 13.33 -10.14
N GLU A 191 9.36 14.48 -10.32
CA GLU A 191 8.03 14.72 -9.76
C GLU A 191 7.00 14.08 -10.69
N ARG A 192 6.56 12.85 -10.36
CA ARG A 192 5.56 12.13 -11.15
C ARG A 192 4.15 12.55 -10.80
N ILE A 193 3.95 12.96 -9.58
CA ILE A 193 2.66 13.33 -8.99
C ILE A 193 2.78 14.77 -8.56
N LYS A 194 1.96 15.67 -9.12
CA LYS A 194 2.03 17.08 -8.75
C LYS A 194 1.48 17.30 -7.34
N PRO A 195 2.06 18.22 -6.53
CA PRO A 195 1.66 18.44 -5.14
C PRO A 195 0.21 18.88 -4.96
N GLU A 196 -0.41 19.46 -5.98
CA GLU A 196 -1.75 20.06 -5.93
C GLU A 196 -2.85 19.19 -6.55
N GLU A 197 -2.50 18.22 -7.41
CA GLU A 197 -3.51 17.42 -8.12
C GLU A 197 -3.91 16.14 -7.37
N ASP A 198 -3.20 15.82 -6.22
CA ASP A 198 -3.07 14.41 -6.09
C ASP A 198 -3.71 13.73 -4.91
N LEU A 199 -4.19 14.43 -3.95
CA LEU A 199 -4.70 13.72 -2.76
C LEU A 199 -5.99 14.35 -2.24
N THR A 200 -6.30 15.53 -2.71
CA THR A 200 -7.59 16.15 -2.47
C THR A 200 -8.59 15.60 -3.49
N GLU A 201 -8.19 15.44 -4.77
CA GLU A 201 -9.10 14.87 -5.78
C GLU A 201 -9.26 13.36 -5.67
N GLU A 202 -8.22 12.58 -5.35
CA GLU A 202 -8.35 11.12 -5.22
C GLU A 202 -8.90 10.67 -3.85
N PHE A 203 -8.73 11.48 -2.78
CA PHE A 203 -9.41 11.29 -1.49
C PHE A 203 -10.71 12.12 -1.37
N GLU A 204 -10.87 13.17 -2.16
CA GLU A 204 -12.17 13.82 -2.36
C GLU A 204 -12.99 13.09 -3.43
N MET A 205 -12.36 12.36 -4.36
CA MET A 205 -13.02 11.42 -5.29
C MET A 205 -13.27 10.03 -4.69
N SER A 206 -12.71 9.67 -3.56
CA SER A 206 -13.35 8.65 -2.70
C SER A 206 -14.54 9.34 -2.04
N GLY A 207 -15.62 9.51 -2.82
CA GLY A 207 -16.81 10.22 -2.41
C GLY A 207 -17.23 9.74 -1.03
N TYR A 208 -17.41 10.66 -0.10
CA TYR A 208 -18.01 10.34 1.17
C TYR A 208 -19.33 9.62 0.90
N LEU A 209 -19.41 8.37 1.35
CA LEU A 209 -20.68 7.68 1.41
C LEU A 209 -21.47 8.37 2.52
N THR A 210 -22.54 9.04 2.14
CA THR A 210 -23.44 9.67 3.11
C THR A 210 -24.86 9.21 2.85
N GLU A 211 -25.61 9.09 3.92
CA GLU A 211 -27.02 8.76 3.85
C GLU A 211 -27.84 10.04 3.98
N VAL A 212 -28.72 10.26 3.03
CA VAL A 212 -29.65 11.39 3.02
C VAL A 212 -31.08 10.90 2.84
N VAL A 213 -32.01 11.55 3.52
CA VAL A 213 -33.45 11.26 3.38
C VAL A 213 -34.07 12.23 2.39
N VAL A 214 -34.87 11.71 1.47
CA VAL A 214 -35.71 12.50 0.59
C VAL A 214 -36.89 13.04 1.39
N THR A 215 -36.93 14.35 1.60
CA THR A 215 -38.06 15.01 2.32
C THR A 215 -39.28 15.12 1.43
N GLU A 216 -40.45 15.41 2.03
CA GLU A 216 -41.72 15.61 1.30
C GLU A 216 -41.61 16.79 0.30
N ASP A 217 -40.86 17.84 0.67
CA ASP A 217 -40.67 19.04 -0.13
C ASP A 217 -39.48 18.95 -1.11
N SER A 218 -38.86 17.78 -1.24
CA SER A 218 -37.71 17.59 -2.12
C SER A 218 -38.11 17.64 -3.59
N PRO A 219 -37.45 18.47 -4.41
CA PRO A 219 -37.71 18.52 -5.86
C PRO A 219 -37.41 17.17 -6.56
N LEU A 220 -36.70 16.24 -5.91
CA LEU A 220 -36.35 14.94 -6.46
C LEU A 220 -37.53 13.93 -6.43
N VAL A 221 -38.60 14.25 -5.70
CA VAL A 221 -39.75 13.36 -5.62
C VAL A 221 -40.41 13.19 -7.01
N GLY A 222 -40.61 11.93 -7.40
CA GLY A 222 -41.19 11.55 -8.69
C GLY A 222 -40.20 11.39 -9.83
N TYR A 223 -38.94 11.82 -9.67
CA TYR A 223 -37.89 11.59 -10.66
C TYR A 223 -37.20 10.23 -10.44
N THR A 224 -36.72 9.64 -11.52
CA THR A 224 -35.81 8.49 -11.45
C THR A 224 -34.40 8.95 -11.05
N ALA A 225 -33.56 8.04 -10.57
CA ALA A 225 -32.16 8.36 -10.23
C ALA A 225 -31.41 8.99 -11.40
N ARG A 226 -31.68 8.55 -12.63
CA ARG A 226 -31.05 9.08 -13.83
C ARG A 226 -31.48 10.52 -14.12
N GLU A 227 -32.79 10.77 -14.10
CA GLU A 227 -33.33 12.13 -14.33
C GLU A 227 -32.87 13.12 -13.24
N ALA A 228 -32.85 12.67 -11.99
CA ALA A 228 -32.37 13.47 -10.88
C ALA A 228 -30.88 13.83 -11.01
N LEU A 229 -30.02 12.90 -11.43
CA LEU A 229 -28.61 13.15 -11.66
C LEU A 229 -28.36 14.09 -12.84
N GLU A 230 -29.14 13.96 -13.91
CA GLU A 230 -29.06 14.86 -15.07
C GLU A 230 -29.47 16.31 -14.71
N GLN A 231 -30.45 16.49 -13.81
CA GLN A 231 -30.88 17.82 -13.35
C GLN A 231 -29.88 18.48 -12.37
N LEU A 232 -29.20 17.66 -11.58
CA LEU A 232 -28.30 18.17 -10.53
C LEU A 232 -27.05 18.84 -11.12
N ALA A 233 -26.60 18.46 -12.32
CA ALA A 233 -25.36 18.94 -12.95
C ALA A 233 -24.12 18.89 -12.01
N ILE A 234 -24.14 18.01 -11.01
CA ILE A 234 -23.14 17.85 -9.96
C ILE A 234 -22.65 16.41 -10.00
N ASP A 235 -21.38 16.20 -9.71
CA ASP A 235 -20.76 14.86 -9.69
C ASP A 235 -21.19 14.09 -8.42
N VAL A 236 -22.28 13.33 -8.56
CA VAL A 236 -22.91 12.53 -7.51
C VAL A 236 -23.33 11.18 -8.04
N ASP A 237 -22.92 10.13 -7.36
CA ASP A 237 -23.36 8.77 -7.62
C ASP A 237 -24.36 8.31 -6.56
N VAL A 238 -25.52 7.81 -6.99
CA VAL A 238 -26.44 7.09 -6.10
C VAL A 238 -26.04 5.63 -6.06
N VAL A 239 -25.43 5.22 -4.96
CA VAL A 239 -24.90 3.84 -4.79
C VAL A 239 -26.04 2.87 -4.43
N GLN A 240 -27.00 3.33 -3.61
CA GLN A 240 -28.08 2.51 -3.09
C GLN A 240 -29.25 3.38 -2.66
N MET A 241 -30.44 2.83 -2.76
CA MET A 241 -31.68 3.41 -2.21
C MET A 241 -32.28 2.42 -1.21
N ILE A 242 -32.67 2.90 -0.06
CA ILE A 242 -33.39 2.10 0.96
C ILE A 242 -34.80 2.65 1.07
N ARG A 243 -35.79 1.78 0.91
CA ARG A 243 -37.22 2.10 1.06
C ARG A 243 -37.86 1.07 1.97
N GLU A 244 -38.50 1.51 3.06
CA GLU A 244 -39.18 0.64 4.01
C GLU A 244 -38.31 -0.55 4.49
N GLY A 245 -37.00 -0.27 4.73
CA GLY A 245 -36.04 -1.27 5.17
C GLY A 245 -35.52 -2.20 4.07
N THR A 246 -36.01 -2.06 2.82
CA THR A 246 -35.51 -2.85 1.69
C THR A 246 -34.49 -2.05 0.91
N ALA A 247 -33.29 -2.64 0.73
CA ALA A 247 -32.19 -2.03 0.00
C ALA A 247 -32.22 -2.35 -1.50
N PHE A 248 -32.10 -1.33 -2.32
CA PHE A 248 -32.02 -1.44 -3.78
C PHE A 248 -30.67 -0.89 -4.23
N PRO A 249 -29.72 -1.77 -4.65
CA PRO A 249 -28.42 -1.33 -5.18
C PRO A 249 -28.55 -0.68 -6.54
N ALA A 250 -27.62 0.20 -6.88
CA ALA A 250 -27.53 0.74 -8.25
C ALA A 250 -27.17 -0.38 -9.28
N PRO A 251 -27.68 -0.29 -10.52
CA PRO A 251 -28.54 0.76 -11.06
C PRO A 251 -30.02 0.63 -10.65
N LEU A 252 -30.63 1.73 -10.18
CA LEU A 252 -31.99 1.74 -9.64
C LEU A 252 -33.08 1.52 -10.69
N GLY A 253 -32.71 1.55 -11.98
CA GLY A 253 -33.64 1.37 -13.09
C GLY A 253 -34.74 2.45 -13.12
N PRO A 254 -36.00 2.09 -13.43
CA PRO A 254 -37.12 3.04 -13.56
C PRO A 254 -37.74 3.45 -12.22
N LYS A 255 -37.10 3.17 -11.09
CA LYS A 255 -37.63 3.50 -9.77
C LYS A 255 -37.58 5.01 -9.54
N GLN A 256 -38.72 5.61 -9.23
CA GLN A 256 -38.86 7.01 -8.87
C GLN A 256 -38.67 7.20 -7.37
N PHE A 257 -38.03 8.30 -6.99
CA PHE A 257 -37.83 8.68 -5.59
C PHE A 257 -39.17 9.07 -4.96
N ARG A 258 -39.31 8.69 -3.68
CA ARG A 258 -40.46 9.01 -2.86
C ARG A 258 -40.03 9.66 -1.54
N PRO A 259 -40.90 10.46 -0.90
CA PRO A 259 -40.63 10.93 0.45
C PRO A 259 -40.32 9.76 1.40
N GLY A 260 -39.31 9.92 2.24
CA GLY A 260 -38.86 8.90 3.18
C GLY A 260 -37.86 7.89 2.60
N ASP A 261 -37.54 7.94 1.30
CA ASP A 261 -36.44 7.14 0.74
C ASP A 261 -35.09 7.59 1.32
N ILE A 262 -34.28 6.64 1.73
CA ILE A 262 -32.90 6.91 2.14
C ILE A 262 -32.00 6.63 0.95
N LEU A 263 -31.26 7.63 0.53
CA LEU A 263 -30.29 7.52 -0.56
C LEU A 263 -28.87 7.47 0.00
N MET A 264 -28.13 6.44 -0.36
CA MET A 264 -26.71 6.37 -0.12
C MET A 264 -25.98 7.01 -1.31
N LEU A 265 -25.44 8.19 -1.09
CA LEU A 265 -24.78 9.00 -2.09
C LEU A 265 -23.27 8.91 -1.94
N ARG A 266 -22.58 8.76 -3.07
CA ARG A 266 -21.14 8.97 -3.16
C ARG A 266 -20.90 10.32 -3.80
N THR A 267 -20.37 11.27 -3.02
CA THR A 267 -20.16 12.63 -3.49
C THR A 267 -19.06 13.33 -2.69
N THR A 268 -18.57 14.45 -3.20
CA THR A 268 -17.61 15.29 -2.48
C THR A 268 -18.31 16.14 -1.43
N ARG A 269 -17.58 16.59 -0.39
CA ARG A 269 -18.15 17.43 0.68
C ARG A 269 -18.76 18.75 0.18
N PRO A 270 -18.15 19.50 -0.77
CA PRO A 270 -18.77 20.67 -1.35
C PRO A 270 -20.05 20.37 -2.12
N ALA A 271 -20.05 19.30 -2.94
CA ALA A 271 -21.22 18.86 -3.70
C ALA A 271 -22.35 18.39 -2.78
N LEU A 272 -22.01 17.71 -1.67
CA LEU A 272 -23.00 17.32 -0.66
C LEU A 272 -23.72 18.52 -0.05
N MET A 273 -22.98 19.56 0.37
CA MET A 273 -23.55 20.80 0.92
C MET A 273 -24.49 21.47 -0.08
N GLN A 274 -24.09 21.54 -1.34
CA GLN A 274 -24.88 22.13 -2.41
C GLN A 274 -26.17 21.33 -2.68
N ILE A 275 -26.11 20.00 -2.61
CA ILE A 275 -27.28 19.13 -2.79
C ILE A 275 -28.24 19.24 -1.61
N MET A 276 -27.72 19.27 -0.38
CA MET A 276 -28.53 19.39 0.81
C MET A 276 -29.33 20.70 0.83
N GLU A 277 -28.68 21.83 0.50
CA GLU A 277 -29.36 23.13 0.45
C GLU A 277 -30.29 23.25 -0.75
N GLY A 278 -29.85 22.80 -1.94
CA GLY A 278 -30.61 22.95 -3.18
C GLY A 278 -31.77 21.97 -3.35
N GLN A 279 -31.65 20.75 -2.83
CA GLN A 279 -32.62 19.67 -3.05
C GLN A 279 -33.41 19.28 -1.79
N LYS A 280 -33.26 20.03 -0.71
CA LYS A 280 -33.95 19.79 0.55
C LYS A 280 -33.84 18.33 1.03
N LEU A 281 -32.59 17.85 1.05
CA LEU A 281 -32.26 16.53 1.59
C LEU A 281 -31.71 16.69 3.01
N GLU A 282 -32.10 15.80 3.92
CA GLU A 282 -31.63 15.83 5.30
C GLU A 282 -30.61 14.71 5.53
N PRO A 283 -29.44 15.00 6.13
CA PRO A 283 -28.49 13.96 6.48
C PRO A 283 -28.99 13.13 7.65
N ILE A 284 -28.77 11.83 7.61
CA ILE A 284 -28.98 10.96 8.77
C ILE A 284 -27.75 11.12 9.68
N ALA A 285 -27.93 11.80 10.82
CA ALA A 285 -26.89 11.88 11.84
C ALA A 285 -26.79 10.52 12.56
N HIS A 286 -25.64 9.87 12.46
CA HIS A 286 -25.26 8.73 13.30
C HIS A 286 -24.41 9.18 14.47
#